data_a656a456b95b08f503da7440efd5df9c
#
_entry.id   a656a456b95b08f503da7440efd5df9c
#
_cell.length_a   1.000
_cell.length_b   1.000
_cell.length_c   1.000
_cell.angle_alpha   90.00
_cell.angle_beta   90.00
_cell.angle_gamma   90.00
#
_symmetry.space_group_name_H-M   'P 1'
#
loop_
_entity.id
_entity.type
_entity.pdbx_description
1 polymer ?
#
loop_
_entity_poly.entity_id
_entity_poly.type
_entity_poly.pdbx_seq_one_letter_code
_entity_poly.pdbx_strand_id
1 'polypeptide(L)'
;MAERYEDPVLRFAQELELQAARRVEGFLTGKHKSPFQGFSVEFAEHRPYNAGESIRHMDWKLLARTDKHYIKRYEAETNLRCYLAVDVSGSMHYPMRDAPSLNDPNKLSFSTLCSAALMHLLKKQRDAFGLALFGQQLEDLSPAKLGTLHHKSLLNTLSRITYAEAQETDLPACLHELAERIPSRSMVVLFSDWLQDPDRLKDLEAALQHVRFCGHDLIVFHVAHHKTEMDLDIGKRTTRLIDLETGEELRVEPSQIREAYQGTMSDYKMNIKGICKRAGADWFEADVAEGVQTLLLQFLRKRKQWLR
;
A
#
# COMPACT_ATOMS: atom_id res chain seq x y z
N MET A 1 0.04 43.40 0.84
CA MET A 1 -0.46 42.14 0.34
C MET A 1 -0.02 41.07 1.34
N ALA A 2 -0.94 40.49 2.09
CA ALA A 2 -0.59 39.41 3.02
C ALA A 2 -0.33 38.17 2.20
N GLU A 3 0.94 37.73 2.13
CA GLU A 3 1.26 36.38 1.72
C GLU A 3 0.50 35.44 2.65
N ARG A 4 -0.51 34.76 2.13
CA ARG A 4 -1.12 33.63 2.81
C ARG A 4 -0.01 32.59 2.95
N TYR A 5 0.52 32.46 4.15
CA TYR A 5 1.31 31.28 4.53
C TYR A 5 0.36 30.09 4.40
N GLU A 6 0.38 29.44 3.24
CA GLU A 6 -0.34 28.17 3.07
C GLU A 6 0.37 27.14 3.96
N ASP A 7 -0.42 26.45 4.77
CA ASP A 7 0.05 25.39 5.65
C ASP A 7 0.84 24.36 4.82
N PRO A 8 2.12 24.07 5.14
CA PRO A 8 2.94 23.11 4.41
C PRO A 8 2.27 21.75 4.24
N VAL A 9 1.52 21.30 5.24
CA VAL A 9 0.77 20.04 5.21
C VAL A 9 -0.31 20.07 4.14
N LEU A 10 -1.05 21.18 4.03
CA LEU A 10 -2.09 21.32 3.00
C LEU A 10 -1.50 21.37 1.59
N ARG A 11 -0.38 22.04 1.40
CA ARG A 11 0.35 22.07 0.12
C ARG A 11 0.81 20.66 -0.27
N PHE A 12 1.40 19.93 0.67
CA PHE A 12 1.83 18.56 0.45
C PHE A 12 0.64 17.64 0.12
N ALA A 13 -0.51 17.80 0.79
CA ALA A 13 -1.72 17.02 0.50
C ALA A 13 -2.25 17.27 -0.93
N GLN A 14 -2.22 18.51 -1.40
CA GLN A 14 -2.62 18.84 -2.77
C GLN A 14 -1.65 18.27 -3.80
N GLU A 15 -0.35 18.39 -3.56
CA GLU A 15 0.68 17.81 -4.42
C GLU A 15 0.56 16.29 -4.44
N LEU A 16 0.32 15.65 -3.29
CA LEU A 16 0.10 14.23 -3.14
C LEU A 16 -1.09 13.75 -3.97
N GLU A 17 -2.24 14.43 -3.88
CA GLU A 17 -3.43 14.10 -4.70
C GLU A 17 -3.13 14.20 -6.19
N LEU A 18 -2.47 15.29 -6.61
CA LEU A 18 -2.13 15.52 -8.01
C LEU A 18 -1.15 14.50 -8.56
N GLN A 19 -0.08 14.21 -7.82
CA GLN A 19 0.94 13.23 -8.23
C GLN A 19 0.39 11.80 -8.25
N ALA A 20 -0.42 11.42 -7.27
CA ALA A 20 -1.10 10.13 -7.24
C ALA A 20 -2.02 9.96 -8.46
N ALA A 21 -2.85 10.95 -8.77
CA ALA A 21 -3.72 10.93 -9.93
C ALA A 21 -2.93 10.80 -11.24
N ARG A 22 -1.90 11.63 -11.44
CA ARG A 22 -1.04 11.60 -12.65
C ARG A 22 -0.36 10.25 -12.85
N ARG A 23 0.16 9.63 -11.77
CA ARG A 23 0.84 8.33 -11.86
C ARG A 23 -0.13 7.21 -12.21
N VAL A 24 -1.34 7.22 -11.64
CA VAL A 24 -2.39 6.25 -11.99
C VAL A 24 -2.89 6.48 -13.41
N GLU A 25 -3.16 7.70 -13.83
CA GLU A 25 -3.63 8.01 -15.18
C GLU A 25 -2.58 7.71 -16.24
N GLY A 26 -1.33 8.10 -16.00
CA GLY A 26 -0.21 7.77 -16.88
C GLY A 26 0.00 6.26 -17.00
N PHE A 27 -0.20 5.52 -15.92
CA PHE A 27 -0.16 4.07 -15.93
C PHE A 27 -1.33 3.46 -16.73
N LEU A 28 -2.56 3.97 -16.56
CA LEU A 28 -3.75 3.50 -17.27
C LEU A 28 -3.73 3.81 -18.79
N THR A 29 -3.13 4.94 -19.19
CA THR A 29 -3.05 5.39 -20.57
C THR A 29 -1.79 4.93 -21.30
N GLY A 30 -0.77 4.45 -20.56
CA GLY A 30 0.49 3.96 -21.13
C GLY A 30 0.29 2.74 -22.03
N LYS A 31 1.21 2.56 -23.04
CA LYS A 31 1.18 1.49 -24.06
C LYS A 31 1.31 0.05 -23.53
N HIS A 32 1.32 -0.16 -22.23
CA HIS A 32 1.14 -1.50 -21.68
C HIS A 32 -0.30 -1.88 -21.97
N LYS A 33 -0.52 -2.92 -22.78
CA LYS A 33 -1.85 -3.54 -22.96
C LYS A 33 -2.45 -3.66 -21.56
N SER A 34 -3.32 -2.67 -21.26
CA SER A 34 -3.86 -2.49 -19.93
C SER A 34 -4.50 -3.82 -19.50
N PRO A 35 -4.11 -4.41 -18.37
CA PRO A 35 -4.88 -5.53 -17.81
C PRO A 35 -6.32 -5.10 -17.46
N PHE A 36 -6.67 -3.85 -17.74
CA PHE A 36 -7.93 -3.16 -17.44
C PHE A 36 -9.00 -3.21 -18.55
N GLN A 37 -8.78 -3.85 -19.68
CA GLN A 37 -9.90 -4.16 -20.56
C GLN A 37 -10.78 -5.20 -19.85
N GLY A 38 -11.67 -4.71 -18.98
CA GLY A 38 -12.58 -5.52 -18.17
C GLY A 38 -12.92 -4.97 -16.78
N PHE A 39 -12.30 -3.87 -16.34
CA PHE A 39 -12.56 -3.25 -15.02
C PHE A 39 -13.46 -2.01 -15.08
N SER A 40 -14.14 -1.78 -16.19
CA SER A 40 -15.26 -0.86 -16.18
C SER A 40 -16.44 -1.57 -15.52
N VAL A 41 -17.01 -0.97 -14.48
CA VAL A 41 -18.36 -1.28 -13.96
C VAL A 41 -19.38 -0.80 -15.03
N GLU A 42 -19.09 -1.00 -16.28
CA GLU A 42 -19.97 -0.76 -17.37
C GLU A 42 -20.33 -2.08 -17.99
N PHE A 43 -21.57 -2.43 -17.74
CA PHE A 43 -22.30 -3.35 -18.56
C PHE A 43 -21.61 -4.71 -18.77
N ALA A 44 -21.81 -5.61 -17.85
CA ALA A 44 -21.62 -7.03 -18.13
C ALA A 44 -22.67 -7.50 -19.14
N GLU A 45 -22.41 -8.53 -19.85
CA GLU A 45 -23.17 -9.12 -20.94
C GLU A 45 -24.70 -9.06 -20.79
N HIS A 46 -25.41 -8.76 -21.89
CA HIS A 46 -26.80 -9.17 -22.03
C HIS A 46 -26.83 -10.69 -22.22
N ARG A 47 -27.25 -11.41 -21.21
CA ARG A 47 -27.51 -12.85 -21.32
C ARG A 47 -28.96 -13.06 -21.76
N PRO A 48 -29.25 -13.99 -22.67
CA PRO A 48 -30.62 -14.35 -22.97
C PRO A 48 -31.34 -14.82 -21.69
N TYR A 49 -32.58 -14.39 -21.52
CA TYR A 49 -33.41 -14.82 -20.42
C TYR A 49 -33.78 -16.29 -20.56
N ASN A 50 -33.65 -17.06 -19.51
CA ASN A 50 -34.16 -18.43 -19.44
C ASN A 50 -35.44 -18.48 -18.63
N ALA A 51 -36.42 -19.22 -19.09
CA ALA A 51 -37.71 -19.37 -18.38
C ALA A 51 -37.49 -19.91 -16.96
N GLY A 52 -38.02 -19.17 -15.95
CA GLY A 52 -37.86 -19.48 -14.53
C GLY A 52 -36.92 -18.55 -13.78
N GLU A 53 -36.20 -17.66 -14.47
CA GLU A 53 -35.34 -16.65 -13.81
C GLU A 53 -36.14 -15.41 -13.39
N SER A 54 -35.62 -14.66 -12.41
CA SER A 54 -36.25 -13.44 -11.93
C SER A 54 -36.27 -12.34 -12.99
N ILE A 55 -37.45 -11.85 -13.32
CA ILE A 55 -37.68 -10.74 -14.28
C ILE A 55 -37.17 -9.38 -13.76
N ARG A 56 -36.72 -9.32 -12.50
CA ARG A 56 -36.30 -8.08 -11.81
C ARG A 56 -35.12 -7.42 -12.48
N HIS A 57 -34.30 -8.18 -13.20
CA HIS A 57 -33.09 -7.73 -13.88
C HIS A 57 -33.22 -7.70 -15.39
N MET A 58 -34.46 -7.82 -15.92
CA MET A 58 -34.74 -7.75 -17.36
C MET A 58 -34.47 -6.37 -17.93
N ASP A 59 -33.82 -6.29 -19.08
CA ASP A 59 -33.64 -5.03 -19.81
C ASP A 59 -34.87 -4.71 -20.64
N TRP A 60 -35.79 -4.01 -20.02
CA TRP A 60 -37.04 -3.59 -20.67
C TRP A 60 -36.83 -2.66 -21.89
N LYS A 61 -35.72 -1.89 -21.90
CA LYS A 61 -35.38 -1.01 -23.05
C LYS A 61 -34.90 -1.82 -24.25
N LEU A 62 -34.14 -2.87 -23.98
CA LEU A 62 -33.65 -3.75 -25.06
C LEU A 62 -34.78 -4.64 -25.58
N LEU A 63 -35.63 -5.14 -24.69
CA LEU A 63 -36.85 -5.88 -25.06
C LEU A 63 -37.73 -5.03 -26.01
N ALA A 64 -38.01 -3.78 -25.65
CA ALA A 64 -38.83 -2.87 -26.49
C ALA A 64 -38.18 -2.55 -27.88
N ARG A 65 -36.90 -2.74 -28.05
CA ARG A 65 -36.22 -2.48 -29.33
C ARG A 65 -36.01 -3.72 -30.19
N THR A 66 -35.84 -4.89 -29.57
CA THR A 66 -35.38 -6.09 -30.26
C THR A 66 -36.35 -7.27 -30.17
N ASP A 67 -37.43 -7.11 -29.38
CA ASP A 67 -38.39 -8.16 -29.04
C ASP A 67 -37.76 -9.45 -28.47
N LYS A 68 -36.52 -9.31 -27.92
CA LYS A 68 -35.75 -10.40 -27.29
C LYS A 68 -35.57 -10.14 -25.81
N HIS A 69 -35.76 -11.18 -25.03
CA HIS A 69 -35.68 -11.12 -23.57
C HIS A 69 -34.20 -11.26 -23.14
N TYR A 70 -33.62 -10.22 -22.57
CA TYR A 70 -32.28 -10.21 -22.01
C TYR A 70 -32.29 -9.79 -20.54
N ILE A 71 -31.46 -10.45 -19.75
CA ILE A 71 -31.17 -10.07 -18.37
C ILE A 71 -29.88 -9.26 -18.37
N LYS A 72 -29.89 -8.13 -17.66
CA LYS A 72 -28.68 -7.41 -17.28
C LYS A 72 -27.93 -8.24 -16.26
N ARG A 73 -26.83 -8.84 -16.63
CA ARG A 73 -25.92 -9.43 -15.70
C ARG A 73 -25.08 -8.28 -15.12
N TYR A 74 -25.35 -7.93 -13.88
CA TYR A 74 -24.44 -7.08 -13.10
C TYR A 74 -23.32 -8.01 -12.65
N GLU A 75 -22.06 -7.66 -12.96
CA GLU A 75 -20.97 -8.25 -12.23
C GLU A 75 -21.20 -7.93 -10.76
N ALA A 76 -21.04 -8.91 -9.89
CA ALA A 76 -21.19 -8.71 -8.46
C ALA A 76 -20.30 -7.53 -8.08
N GLU A 77 -20.91 -6.43 -7.59
CA GLU A 77 -20.17 -5.34 -6.97
C GLU A 77 -19.34 -6.00 -5.87
N THR A 78 -18.05 -6.18 -6.14
CA THR A 78 -17.14 -6.62 -5.10
C THR A 78 -17.04 -5.44 -4.15
N ASN A 79 -17.78 -5.48 -3.03
CA ASN A 79 -17.65 -4.55 -1.92
C ASN A 79 -16.29 -4.79 -1.24
N LEU A 80 -15.21 -4.67 -1.99
CA LEU A 80 -13.86 -4.81 -1.47
C LEU A 80 -13.61 -3.69 -0.45
N ARG A 81 -13.21 -4.09 0.76
CA ARG A 81 -12.71 -3.18 1.78
C ARG A 81 -11.19 -3.32 1.81
N CYS A 82 -10.49 -2.27 1.42
CA CYS A 82 -9.04 -2.25 1.39
C CYS A 82 -8.51 -1.31 2.48
N TYR A 83 -7.68 -1.81 3.37
CA TYR A 83 -6.98 -1.01 4.38
C TYR A 83 -5.53 -0.84 3.96
N LEU A 84 -5.10 0.40 3.82
CA LEU A 84 -3.71 0.75 3.56
C LEU A 84 -3.04 0.96 4.93
N ALA A 85 -2.18 0.04 5.32
CA ALA A 85 -1.47 0.07 6.58
C ALA A 85 -0.06 0.60 6.33
N VAL A 86 0.30 1.73 6.93
CA VAL A 86 1.57 2.41 6.71
C VAL A 86 2.36 2.47 8.01
N ASP A 87 3.57 1.96 7.96
CA ASP A 87 4.57 2.07 9.01
C ASP A 87 5.07 3.52 9.10
N VAL A 88 5.00 4.10 10.30
CA VAL A 88 5.46 5.46 10.58
C VAL A 88 6.68 5.48 11.52
N SER A 89 7.37 4.35 11.65
CA SER A 89 8.58 4.21 12.47
C SER A 89 9.72 5.11 12.00
N GLY A 90 10.70 5.28 12.88
CA GLY A 90 11.89 6.11 12.62
C GLY A 90 12.66 5.67 11.40
N SER A 91 12.83 4.37 11.20
CA SER A 91 13.51 3.79 10.06
C SER A 91 12.88 4.18 8.71
N MET A 92 11.56 4.42 8.66
CA MET A 92 10.84 4.86 7.46
C MET A 92 11.19 6.28 7.00
N HIS A 93 11.86 7.09 7.82
CA HIS A 93 12.37 8.40 7.42
C HIS A 93 13.66 8.32 6.58
N TYR A 94 14.21 7.13 6.40
CA TYR A 94 15.41 6.95 5.56
C TYR A 94 15.08 6.96 4.05
N PRO A 95 15.95 7.56 3.20
CA PRO A 95 17.05 8.45 3.57
C PRO A 95 16.54 9.78 4.15
N MET A 96 17.32 10.30 5.14
CA MET A 96 16.95 11.58 5.78
C MET A 96 16.91 12.70 4.74
N ARG A 97 15.87 13.54 4.84
CA ARG A 97 15.66 14.72 3.99
C ARG A 97 15.34 15.92 4.88
N ASP A 98 15.76 17.09 4.45
CA ASP A 98 15.48 18.36 5.17
C ASP A 98 13.97 18.67 5.19
N ALA A 99 13.24 18.22 4.18
CA ALA A 99 11.81 18.35 4.10
C ALA A 99 11.19 17.16 3.32
N PRO A 100 9.92 16.79 3.60
CA PRO A 100 9.22 15.78 2.83
C PRO A 100 9.15 16.14 1.33
N SER A 101 9.46 15.18 0.47
CA SER A 101 9.46 15.35 -0.98
C SER A 101 8.86 14.13 -1.69
N LEU A 102 8.03 14.38 -2.69
CA LEU A 102 7.47 13.32 -3.55
C LEU A 102 8.31 13.07 -4.80
N ASN A 103 9.29 13.94 -5.09
CA ASN A 103 10.20 13.79 -6.23
C ASN A 103 11.50 13.08 -5.85
N ASP A 104 11.96 13.26 -4.61
CA ASP A 104 13.10 12.58 -4.00
C ASP A 104 12.67 12.06 -2.62
N PRO A 105 11.80 11.02 -2.59
CA PRO A 105 11.15 10.58 -1.38
C PRO A 105 12.08 9.74 -0.49
N ASN A 106 11.88 9.83 0.82
CA ASN A 106 12.26 8.79 1.76
C ASN A 106 11.24 7.65 1.75
N LYS A 107 11.45 6.56 2.50
CA LYS A 107 10.53 5.41 2.55
C LYS A 107 9.12 5.81 2.97
N LEU A 108 8.97 6.71 3.94
CA LEU A 108 7.66 7.18 4.41
C LEU A 108 6.92 8.01 3.34
N SER A 109 7.58 8.98 2.72
CA SER A 109 6.99 9.78 1.63
C SER A 109 6.64 8.93 0.41
N PHE A 110 7.45 7.91 0.11
CA PHE A 110 7.17 6.93 -0.93
C PHE A 110 5.94 6.09 -0.59
N SER A 111 5.85 5.53 0.62
CA SER A 111 4.69 4.75 1.10
C SER A 111 3.41 5.59 1.11
N THR A 112 3.51 6.85 1.49
CA THR A 112 2.43 7.84 1.43
C THR A 112 1.94 8.04 -0.01
N LEU A 113 2.86 8.23 -0.96
CA LEU A 113 2.52 8.38 -2.39
C LEU A 113 1.91 7.10 -2.97
N CYS A 114 2.43 5.93 -2.61
CA CYS A 114 1.88 4.64 -3.01
C CYS A 114 0.46 4.44 -2.47
N SER A 115 0.24 4.76 -1.19
CA SER A 115 -1.08 4.69 -0.56
C SER A 115 -2.08 5.64 -1.23
N ALA A 116 -1.69 6.88 -1.50
CA ALA A 116 -2.52 7.84 -2.22
C ALA A 116 -2.87 7.37 -3.64
N ALA A 117 -1.91 6.77 -4.36
CA ALA A 117 -2.13 6.21 -5.69
C ALA A 117 -3.11 5.03 -5.65
N LEU A 118 -2.97 4.12 -4.67
CA LEU A 118 -3.92 3.03 -4.46
C LEU A 118 -5.30 3.53 -4.07
N MET A 119 -5.43 4.53 -3.19
CA MET A 119 -6.71 5.16 -2.84
C MET A 119 -7.38 5.77 -4.08
N HIS A 120 -6.61 6.46 -4.93
CA HIS A 120 -7.13 7.03 -6.17
C HIS A 120 -7.64 5.94 -7.12
N LEU A 121 -6.91 4.84 -7.25
CA LEU A 121 -7.30 3.68 -8.04
C LEU A 121 -8.56 3.01 -7.50
N LEU A 122 -8.62 2.72 -6.19
CA LEU A 122 -9.77 2.13 -5.51
C LEU A 122 -11.02 3.01 -5.63
N LYS A 123 -10.85 4.34 -5.47
CA LYS A 123 -11.92 5.31 -5.69
C LYS A 123 -12.50 5.24 -7.11
N LYS A 124 -11.64 5.14 -8.14
CA LYS A 124 -12.09 4.95 -9.53
C LYS A 124 -12.85 3.64 -9.73
N GLN A 125 -12.49 2.60 -8.98
CA GLN A 125 -13.13 1.27 -9.03
C GLN A 125 -14.35 1.15 -8.12
N ARG A 126 -14.73 2.21 -7.41
CA ARG A 126 -15.81 2.23 -6.42
C ARG A 126 -15.63 1.23 -5.28
N ASP A 127 -14.38 0.90 -4.93
CA ASP A 127 -14.06 0.09 -3.76
C ASP A 127 -13.89 0.96 -2.52
N ALA A 128 -14.28 0.43 -1.37
CA ALA A 128 -14.09 1.11 -0.09
C ALA A 128 -12.63 1.00 0.36
N PHE A 129 -12.06 2.10 0.86
CA PHE A 129 -10.69 2.14 1.36
C PHE A 129 -10.62 2.86 2.71
N GLY A 130 -9.73 2.37 3.56
CA GLY A 130 -9.39 2.92 4.86
C GLY A 130 -7.87 3.06 5.00
N LEU A 131 -7.44 3.66 6.09
CA LEU A 131 -6.04 3.90 6.42
C LEU A 131 -5.78 3.39 7.82
N ALA A 132 -4.66 2.72 8.03
CA ALA A 132 -4.12 2.37 9.33
C ALA A 132 -2.68 2.89 9.41
N LEU A 133 -2.37 3.63 10.46
CA LEU A 133 -1.03 4.12 10.75
C LEU A 133 -0.52 3.43 11.99
N PHE A 134 0.70 2.93 11.94
CA PHE A 134 1.26 2.20 13.05
C PHE A 134 2.76 2.50 13.26
N GLY A 135 3.14 2.62 14.52
CA GLY A 135 4.49 2.71 15.04
C GLY A 135 4.60 1.78 16.23
N GLN A 136 4.81 2.30 17.41
CA GLN A 136 4.82 1.51 18.64
C GLN A 136 3.43 0.90 18.97
N GLN A 137 2.38 1.53 18.47
CA GLN A 137 0.98 1.07 18.57
C GLN A 137 0.22 1.45 17.30
N LEU A 138 -1.02 1.00 17.17
CA LEU A 138 -1.91 1.43 16.10
C LEU A 138 -2.39 2.85 16.38
N GLU A 139 -1.76 3.86 15.73
CA GLU A 139 -1.96 5.27 16.03
C GLU A 139 -3.26 5.84 15.46
N ASP A 140 -3.58 5.48 14.23
CA ASP A 140 -4.83 5.89 13.55
C ASP A 140 -5.41 4.71 12.78
N LEU A 141 -6.71 4.55 12.88
CA LEU A 141 -7.47 3.58 12.10
C LEU A 141 -8.73 4.23 11.55
N SER A 142 -8.65 4.66 10.31
CA SER A 142 -9.78 5.21 9.57
C SER A 142 -10.57 4.08 8.89
N PRO A 143 -11.90 4.01 9.07
CA PRO A 143 -12.72 2.95 8.50
C PRO A 143 -12.74 2.99 6.97
N ALA A 144 -12.87 1.82 6.34
CA ALA A 144 -13.01 1.72 4.89
C ALA A 144 -14.35 2.29 4.43
N LYS A 145 -14.31 3.39 3.67
CA LYS A 145 -15.47 4.09 3.13
C LYS A 145 -15.22 4.55 1.70
N LEU A 146 -16.30 4.83 0.99
CA LEU A 146 -16.30 5.52 -0.29
C LEU A 146 -16.57 7.02 -0.08
N GLY A 147 -16.07 7.84 -0.97
CA GLY A 147 -16.43 9.25 -1.01
C GLY A 147 -15.25 10.20 -1.17
N THR A 148 -15.54 11.36 -1.79
CA THR A 148 -14.49 12.35 -2.06
C THR A 148 -14.01 13.05 -0.80
N LEU A 149 -14.90 13.32 0.16
CA LEU A 149 -14.54 13.94 1.45
C LEU A 149 -13.67 12.97 2.27
N HIS A 150 -14.03 11.68 2.29
CA HIS A 150 -13.22 10.65 2.95
C HIS A 150 -11.82 10.55 2.34
N HIS A 151 -11.74 10.49 1.01
CA HIS A 151 -10.46 10.49 0.29
C HIS A 151 -9.57 11.69 0.68
N LYS A 152 -10.13 12.92 0.68
CA LYS A 152 -9.39 14.11 1.08
C LYS A 152 -8.95 14.09 2.56
N SER A 153 -9.81 13.57 3.44
CA SER A 153 -9.45 13.40 4.85
C SER A 153 -8.24 12.49 5.02
N LEU A 154 -8.22 11.33 4.33
CA LEU A 154 -7.09 10.40 4.40
C LEU A 154 -5.81 10.99 3.79
N LEU A 155 -5.90 11.74 2.69
CA LEU A 155 -4.74 12.47 2.14
C LEU A 155 -4.17 13.49 3.13
N ASN A 156 -5.01 14.20 3.86
CA ASN A 156 -4.56 15.12 4.90
C ASN A 156 -3.88 14.36 6.06
N THR A 157 -4.42 13.21 6.47
CA THR A 157 -3.77 12.36 7.48
C THR A 157 -2.40 11.90 7.01
N LEU A 158 -2.29 11.36 5.80
CA LEU A 158 -1.01 10.96 5.19
C LEU A 158 -0.01 12.11 5.08
N SER A 159 -0.48 13.32 4.80
CA SER A 159 0.39 14.49 4.72
C SER A 159 0.93 14.91 6.09
N ARG A 160 0.15 14.75 7.15
CA ARG A 160 0.59 15.08 8.51
C ARG A 160 1.69 14.16 9.00
N ILE A 161 1.60 12.87 8.74
CA ILE A 161 2.60 11.91 9.21
C ILE A 161 3.98 12.11 8.58
N THR A 162 4.05 12.65 7.37
CA THR A 162 5.36 12.94 6.74
C THR A 162 6.12 14.07 7.43
N TYR A 163 5.47 14.83 8.29
CA TYR A 163 6.06 15.88 9.12
C TYR A 163 6.13 15.50 10.61
N ALA A 164 5.69 14.29 10.97
CA ALA A 164 5.73 13.81 12.35
C ALA A 164 7.16 13.42 12.76
N GLU A 165 7.40 13.42 14.07
CA GLU A 165 8.65 12.90 14.63
C GLU A 165 8.72 11.38 14.48
N ALA A 166 9.95 10.86 14.38
CA ALA A 166 10.22 9.44 14.29
C ALA A 166 9.83 8.71 15.60
N GLN A 167 9.30 7.51 15.48
CA GLN A 167 8.88 6.67 16.59
C GLN A 167 9.46 5.27 16.45
N GLU A 168 9.49 4.51 17.55
CA GLU A 168 9.77 3.08 17.54
C GLU A 168 8.60 2.31 16.94
N THR A 169 8.82 1.05 16.56
CA THR A 169 7.76 0.18 16.01
C THR A 169 7.57 -1.10 16.79
N ASP A 170 6.29 -1.52 16.95
CA ASP A 170 5.90 -2.87 17.37
C ASP A 170 4.93 -3.47 16.35
N LEU A 171 5.48 -3.85 15.21
CA LEU A 171 4.69 -4.38 14.07
C LEU A 171 3.84 -5.60 14.46
N PRO A 172 4.33 -6.62 15.24
CA PRO A 172 3.48 -7.72 15.66
C PRO A 172 2.25 -7.30 16.45
N ALA A 173 2.41 -6.43 17.46
CA ALA A 173 1.30 -5.95 18.29
C ALA A 173 0.28 -5.16 17.44
N CYS A 174 0.75 -4.29 16.54
CA CYS A 174 -0.09 -3.52 15.63
C CYS A 174 -0.89 -4.40 14.67
N LEU A 175 -0.29 -5.47 14.15
CA LEU A 175 -0.98 -6.42 13.27
C LEU A 175 -2.07 -7.21 14.01
N HIS A 176 -1.83 -7.62 15.26
CA HIS A 176 -2.85 -8.26 16.08
C HIS A 176 -4.05 -7.34 16.32
N GLU A 177 -3.78 -6.10 16.73
CA GLU A 177 -4.83 -5.09 16.95
C GLU A 177 -5.61 -4.77 15.66
N LEU A 178 -4.91 -4.59 14.55
CA LEU A 178 -5.53 -4.32 13.26
C LEU A 178 -6.48 -5.46 12.84
N ALA A 179 -6.05 -6.73 13.01
CA ALA A 179 -6.82 -7.90 12.64
C ALA A 179 -8.17 -7.97 13.36
N GLU A 180 -8.22 -7.53 14.62
CA GLU A 180 -9.46 -7.54 15.43
C GLU A 180 -10.37 -6.35 15.13
N ARG A 181 -9.78 -5.19 14.80
CA ARG A 181 -10.53 -3.93 14.66
C ARG A 181 -11.14 -3.72 13.29
N ILE A 182 -10.60 -4.33 12.23
CA ILE A 182 -11.15 -4.19 10.88
C ILE A 182 -12.21 -5.26 10.60
N PRO A 183 -13.25 -4.94 9.77
CA PRO A 183 -14.25 -5.92 9.40
C PRO A 183 -13.64 -7.13 8.67
N SER A 184 -14.09 -8.34 9.00
CA SER A 184 -13.63 -9.58 8.36
C SER A 184 -13.74 -9.53 6.83
N ARG A 185 -12.92 -10.31 6.14
CA ARG A 185 -12.81 -10.33 4.67
C ARG A 185 -12.41 -8.97 4.09
N SER A 186 -11.51 -8.28 4.77
CA SER A 186 -10.85 -7.09 4.26
C SER A 186 -9.53 -7.46 3.61
N MET A 187 -9.09 -6.64 2.65
CA MET A 187 -7.74 -6.65 2.11
C MET A 187 -6.89 -5.68 2.91
N VAL A 188 -5.74 -6.11 3.37
CA VAL A 188 -4.74 -5.26 4.02
C VAL A 188 -3.54 -5.13 3.10
N VAL A 189 -3.15 -3.90 2.78
CA VAL A 189 -1.93 -3.58 2.02
C VAL A 189 -0.97 -2.91 2.98
N LEU A 190 0.09 -3.60 3.34
CA LEU A 190 1.05 -3.19 4.37
C LEU A 190 2.32 -2.64 3.75
N PHE A 191 2.72 -1.45 4.16
CA PHE A 191 3.96 -0.78 3.79
C PHE A 191 4.86 -0.67 5.02
N SER A 192 6.00 -1.36 5.01
CA SER A 192 7.02 -1.31 6.07
C SER A 192 8.37 -1.71 5.46
N ASP A 193 9.46 -1.36 6.12
CA ASP A 193 10.80 -1.84 5.78
C ASP A 193 11.12 -3.20 6.41
N TRP A 194 10.21 -3.68 7.30
CA TRP A 194 10.31 -4.99 7.93
C TRP A 194 11.58 -5.20 8.76
N LEU A 195 12.24 -4.13 9.19
CA LEU A 195 13.38 -4.22 10.08
C LEU A 195 12.88 -4.52 11.50
N GLN A 196 12.97 -5.78 11.89
CA GLN A 196 12.53 -6.29 13.19
C GLN A 196 13.67 -7.00 13.88
N ASP A 197 13.65 -6.99 15.20
CA ASP A 197 14.56 -7.80 16.00
C ASP A 197 14.42 -9.28 15.61
N PRO A 198 15.53 -9.97 15.27
CA PRO A 198 15.52 -11.40 14.95
C PRO A 198 14.84 -12.27 16.00
N ASP A 199 14.91 -11.91 17.28
CA ASP A 199 14.29 -12.64 18.37
C ASP A 199 12.75 -12.54 18.35
N ARG A 200 12.20 -11.50 17.70
CA ARG A 200 10.75 -11.25 17.57
C ARG A 200 10.13 -11.81 16.29
N LEU A 201 10.88 -12.48 15.45
CA LEU A 201 10.37 -13.04 14.19
C LEU A 201 9.26 -14.08 14.37
N LYS A 202 9.24 -14.79 15.52
CA LYS A 202 8.15 -15.72 15.86
C LYS A 202 6.85 -14.98 16.17
N ASP A 203 6.93 -13.85 16.85
CA ASP A 203 5.78 -13.01 17.17
C ASP A 203 5.20 -12.42 15.89
N LEU A 204 6.08 -11.99 14.97
CA LEU A 204 5.68 -11.51 13.65
C LEU A 204 4.95 -12.60 12.85
N GLU A 205 5.46 -13.83 12.84
CA GLU A 205 4.79 -14.95 12.17
C GLU A 205 3.39 -15.21 12.76
N ALA A 206 3.28 -15.22 14.08
CA ALA A 206 2.00 -15.39 14.78
C ALA A 206 1.01 -14.26 14.44
N ALA A 207 1.47 -13.01 14.39
CA ALA A 207 0.65 -11.87 14.06
C ALA A 207 0.12 -11.92 12.61
N LEU A 208 0.97 -12.27 11.65
CA LEU A 208 0.56 -12.46 10.25
C LEU A 208 -0.44 -13.61 10.09
N GLN A 209 -0.24 -14.72 10.81
CA GLN A 209 -1.18 -15.83 10.84
C GLN A 209 -2.52 -15.42 11.44
N HIS A 210 -2.52 -14.56 12.48
CA HIS A 210 -3.74 -14.03 13.09
C HIS A 210 -4.53 -13.17 12.09
N VAL A 211 -3.88 -12.28 11.34
CA VAL A 211 -4.51 -11.50 10.27
C VAL A 211 -5.22 -12.43 9.26
N ARG A 212 -4.56 -13.51 8.84
CA ARG A 212 -5.15 -14.50 7.93
C ARG A 212 -6.28 -15.30 8.58
N PHE A 213 -6.15 -15.67 9.84
CA PHE A 213 -7.17 -16.39 10.60
C PHE A 213 -8.48 -15.58 10.73
N CYS A 214 -8.38 -14.26 10.91
CA CYS A 214 -9.52 -13.34 10.89
C CYS A 214 -10.15 -13.18 9.49
N GLY A 215 -9.61 -13.88 8.48
CA GLY A 215 -10.14 -13.93 7.13
C GLY A 215 -9.72 -12.74 6.26
N HIS A 216 -8.66 -12.02 6.62
CA HIS A 216 -8.13 -10.92 5.82
C HIS A 216 -7.13 -11.43 4.79
N ASP A 217 -7.14 -10.80 3.60
CA ASP A 217 -6.10 -10.97 2.61
C ASP A 217 -5.00 -9.96 2.84
N LEU A 218 -3.74 -10.40 2.79
CA LEU A 218 -2.59 -9.57 3.13
C LEU A 218 -1.65 -9.46 1.95
N ILE A 219 -1.42 -8.21 1.52
CA ILE A 219 -0.37 -7.83 0.58
C ILE A 219 0.69 -7.06 1.36
N VAL A 220 1.93 -7.45 1.20
CA VAL A 220 3.08 -6.86 1.87
C VAL A 220 3.97 -6.21 0.85
N PHE A 221 4.23 -4.93 1.03
CA PHE A 221 5.27 -4.19 0.32
C PHE A 221 6.44 -3.94 1.27
N HIS A 222 7.56 -4.62 0.99
CA HIS A 222 8.84 -4.35 1.62
C HIS A 222 9.45 -3.09 1.00
N VAL A 223 9.37 -1.99 1.73
CA VAL A 223 9.84 -0.69 1.26
C VAL A 223 11.30 -0.51 1.65
N ALA A 224 12.18 -0.35 0.69
CA ALA A 224 13.61 -0.17 0.92
C ALA A 224 14.23 0.78 -0.09
N HIS A 225 15.32 1.41 0.30
CA HIS A 225 16.23 2.09 -0.62
C HIS A 225 17.36 1.12 -0.96
N HIS A 226 17.13 0.25 -1.97
CA HIS A 226 17.94 -0.93 -2.23
C HIS A 226 19.43 -0.62 -2.31
N LYS A 227 19.81 0.42 -3.04
CA LYS A 227 21.21 0.80 -3.26
C LYS A 227 21.99 1.02 -1.95
N THR A 228 21.38 1.69 -0.99
CA THR A 228 22.10 2.06 0.25
C THR A 228 21.80 1.13 1.41
N GLU A 229 20.58 0.60 1.52
CA GLU A 229 20.19 -0.30 2.62
C GLU A 229 20.51 -1.76 2.32
N MET A 230 20.26 -2.23 1.09
CA MET A 230 20.52 -3.65 0.77
C MET A 230 21.95 -3.87 0.27
N ASP A 231 22.47 -2.97 -0.60
CA ASP A 231 23.77 -3.11 -1.22
C ASP A 231 24.88 -2.40 -0.43
N LEU A 232 24.54 -1.63 0.61
CA LEU A 232 25.47 -0.79 1.38
C LEU A 232 26.35 0.08 0.48
N ASP A 233 25.76 0.64 -0.61
CA ASP A 233 26.50 1.53 -1.52
C ASP A 233 26.46 2.98 -1.02
N ILE A 234 27.12 3.21 0.10
CA ILE A 234 27.24 4.50 0.78
C ILE A 234 28.63 5.14 0.63
N GLY A 235 29.38 4.68 -0.37
CA GLY A 235 30.72 5.17 -0.66
C GLY A 235 31.82 4.25 -0.12
N LYS A 236 33.10 4.75 -0.13
CA LYS A 236 34.28 3.99 0.30
C LYS A 236 34.92 4.53 1.57
N ARG A 237 34.55 5.73 2.00
CA ARG A 237 35.16 6.39 3.17
C ARG A 237 34.47 5.88 4.46
N THR A 238 35.20 5.92 5.56
CA THR A 238 34.62 5.69 6.88
C THR A 238 33.38 6.55 7.05
N THR A 239 32.26 5.89 7.30
CA THR A 239 30.94 6.52 7.40
C THR A 239 30.38 6.29 8.79
N ARG A 240 29.70 7.29 9.33
CA ARG A 240 28.94 7.18 10.57
C ARG A 240 27.51 6.79 10.22
N LEU A 241 27.10 5.62 10.65
CA LEU A 241 25.71 5.16 10.61
C LEU A 241 25.04 5.57 11.92
N ILE A 242 23.80 6.03 11.83
CA ILE A 242 22.98 6.43 12.98
C ILE A 242 21.70 5.63 12.88
N ASP A 243 21.36 4.92 13.93
CA ASP A 243 20.04 4.29 14.06
C ASP A 243 18.99 5.38 14.26
N LEU A 244 17.95 5.40 13.42
CA LEU A 244 16.94 6.45 13.44
C LEU A 244 15.88 6.24 14.53
N GLU A 245 15.85 5.07 15.17
CA GLU A 245 14.92 4.76 16.27
C GLU A 245 15.59 4.93 17.63
N THR A 246 16.83 4.42 17.79
CA THR A 246 17.55 4.45 19.08
C THR A 246 18.54 5.61 19.20
N GLY A 247 18.95 6.20 18.06
CA GLY A 247 20.01 7.21 18.02
C GLY A 247 21.42 6.66 18.22
N GLU A 248 21.60 5.34 18.27
CA GLU A 248 22.93 4.72 18.37
C GLU A 248 23.79 5.00 17.14
N GLU A 249 25.08 5.18 17.36
CA GLU A 249 26.03 5.52 16.31
C GLU A 249 27.07 4.43 16.13
N LEU A 250 27.29 4.03 14.88
CA LEU A 250 28.30 3.06 14.50
C LEU A 250 29.21 3.65 13.40
N ARG A 251 30.51 3.63 13.61
CA ARG A 251 31.48 3.99 12.55
C ARG A 251 31.94 2.74 11.82
N VAL A 252 31.74 2.75 10.51
CA VAL A 252 32.04 1.60 9.65
C VAL A 252 32.89 2.01 8.45
N GLU A 253 33.68 1.09 7.96
CA GLU A 253 34.32 1.19 6.63
C GLU A 253 33.52 0.32 5.66
N PRO A 254 32.67 0.91 4.81
CA PRO A 254 31.74 0.14 3.97
C PRO A 254 32.42 -0.89 3.09
N SER A 255 33.64 -0.57 2.59
CA SER A 255 34.42 -1.48 1.74
C SER A 255 34.81 -2.79 2.41
N GLN A 256 34.96 -2.80 3.74
CA GLN A 256 35.37 -3.97 4.49
C GLN A 256 34.19 -4.88 4.90
N ILE A 257 33.04 -4.29 5.12
CA ILE A 257 31.88 -5.02 5.65
C ILE A 257 30.80 -5.33 4.61
N ARG A 258 30.88 -4.71 3.42
CA ARG A 258 29.81 -4.77 2.39
C ARG A 258 29.38 -6.19 2.04
N GLU A 259 30.31 -7.07 1.75
CA GLU A 259 30.01 -8.45 1.35
C GLU A 259 29.30 -9.24 2.47
N ALA A 260 29.85 -9.14 3.69
CA ALA A 260 29.23 -9.78 4.86
C ALA A 260 27.86 -9.20 5.16
N TYR A 261 27.70 -7.88 5.07
CA TYR A 261 26.43 -7.18 5.27
C TYR A 261 25.38 -7.62 4.26
N GLN A 262 25.72 -7.64 2.96
CA GLN A 262 24.81 -8.07 1.88
C GLN A 262 24.35 -9.51 2.10
N GLY A 263 25.26 -10.41 2.51
CA GLY A 263 24.93 -11.79 2.87
C GLY A 263 23.89 -11.85 3.99
N THR A 264 24.16 -11.15 5.10
CA THR A 264 23.25 -11.12 6.26
C THR A 264 21.87 -10.53 5.91
N MET A 265 21.82 -9.42 5.16
CA MET A 265 20.57 -8.78 4.73
C MET A 265 19.80 -9.65 3.76
N SER A 266 20.48 -10.37 2.86
CA SER A 266 19.82 -11.33 1.96
C SER A 266 19.19 -12.48 2.73
N ASP A 267 19.89 -13.06 3.69
CA ASP A 267 19.38 -14.16 4.53
C ASP A 267 18.20 -13.67 5.39
N TYR A 268 18.31 -12.50 5.99
CA TYR A 268 17.23 -11.87 6.75
C TYR A 268 15.98 -11.67 5.90
N LYS A 269 16.13 -11.07 4.71
CA LYS A 269 15.02 -10.85 3.77
C LYS A 269 14.38 -12.17 3.34
N MET A 270 15.18 -13.21 3.05
CA MET A 270 14.66 -14.53 2.72
C MET A 270 13.84 -15.13 3.87
N ASN A 271 14.28 -14.95 5.11
CA ASN A 271 13.58 -15.42 6.29
C ASN A 271 12.20 -14.72 6.44
N ILE A 272 12.15 -13.39 6.39
CA ILE A 272 10.89 -12.61 6.44
C ILE A 272 9.95 -13.02 5.30
N LYS A 273 10.46 -13.12 4.07
CA LYS A 273 9.68 -13.58 2.92
C LYS A 273 9.12 -14.99 3.12
N GLY A 274 9.91 -15.87 3.76
CA GLY A 274 9.46 -17.20 4.17
C GLY A 274 8.32 -17.17 5.18
N ILE A 275 8.42 -16.31 6.19
CA ILE A 275 7.38 -16.07 7.19
C ILE A 275 6.09 -15.58 6.51
N CYS A 276 6.17 -14.55 5.67
CA CYS A 276 5.02 -14.03 4.92
C CYS A 276 4.35 -15.13 4.07
N LYS A 277 5.15 -15.94 3.37
CA LYS A 277 4.64 -17.05 2.56
C LYS A 277 3.91 -18.10 3.39
N ARG A 278 4.45 -18.49 4.56
CA ARG A 278 3.79 -19.45 5.48
C ARG A 278 2.48 -18.90 6.03
N ALA A 279 2.43 -17.60 6.30
CA ALA A 279 1.20 -16.93 6.72
C ALA A 279 0.20 -16.69 5.57
N GLY A 280 0.56 -17.02 4.31
CA GLY A 280 -0.30 -16.80 3.15
C GLY A 280 -0.39 -15.32 2.73
N ALA A 281 0.59 -14.51 3.09
CA ALA A 281 0.73 -13.13 2.66
C ALA A 281 1.49 -13.04 1.32
N ASP A 282 1.08 -12.11 0.48
CA ASP A 282 1.75 -11.84 -0.79
C ASP A 282 2.85 -10.80 -0.60
N TRP A 283 4.09 -11.20 -0.80
CA TRP A 283 5.26 -10.36 -0.65
C TRP A 283 5.68 -9.73 -1.97
N PHE A 284 5.88 -8.42 -1.95
CA PHE A 284 6.43 -7.64 -3.04
C PHE A 284 7.55 -6.71 -2.54
N GLU A 285 8.58 -6.56 -3.34
CA GLU A 285 9.64 -5.58 -3.10
C GLU A 285 9.23 -4.24 -3.69
N ALA A 286 9.46 -3.17 -2.94
CA ALA A 286 9.13 -1.81 -3.31
C ALA A 286 10.36 -0.91 -3.10
N ASP A 287 11.20 -0.82 -4.15
CA ASP A 287 12.34 0.09 -4.14
C ASP A 287 11.87 1.53 -4.33
N VAL A 288 12.25 2.39 -3.40
CA VAL A 288 11.94 3.82 -3.47
C VAL A 288 12.43 4.43 -4.78
N ALA A 289 13.56 3.94 -5.32
CA ALA A 289 14.15 4.42 -6.57
C ALA A 289 13.35 3.98 -7.82
N GLU A 290 12.63 2.85 -7.80
CA GLU A 290 11.86 2.36 -8.96
C GLU A 290 10.52 3.09 -9.15
N GLY A 291 10.02 3.71 -8.11
CA GLY A 291 8.79 4.48 -8.13
C GLY A 291 7.50 3.66 -8.07
N VAL A 292 6.39 4.38 -8.05
CA VAL A 292 5.04 3.84 -7.75
C VAL A 292 4.49 2.90 -8.83
N GLN A 293 4.96 3.01 -10.07
CA GLN A 293 4.40 2.26 -11.21
C GLN A 293 4.57 0.75 -11.07
N THR A 294 5.74 0.31 -10.63
CA THR A 294 6.05 -1.11 -10.37
C THR A 294 5.10 -1.68 -9.32
N LEU A 295 4.90 -0.96 -8.23
CA LEU A 295 3.99 -1.34 -7.15
C LEU A 295 2.53 -1.45 -7.65
N LEU A 296 2.04 -0.48 -8.42
CA LEU A 296 0.69 -0.53 -8.98
C LEU A 296 0.50 -1.76 -9.88
N LEU A 297 1.50 -2.11 -10.70
CA LEU A 297 1.47 -3.33 -11.53
C LEU A 297 1.34 -4.59 -10.68
N GLN A 298 2.13 -4.70 -9.62
CA GLN A 298 2.12 -5.85 -8.72
C GLN A 298 0.76 -6.00 -8.02
N PHE A 299 0.25 -4.91 -7.43
CA PHE A 299 -1.06 -4.87 -6.80
C PHE A 299 -2.18 -5.32 -7.74
N LEU A 300 -2.20 -4.80 -8.96
CA LEU A 300 -3.26 -5.11 -9.92
C LEU A 300 -3.20 -6.54 -10.47
N ARG A 301 -2.00 -7.07 -10.68
CA ARG A 301 -1.82 -8.48 -11.05
C ARG A 301 -2.42 -9.38 -9.98
N LYS A 302 -2.16 -9.08 -8.71
CA LYS A 302 -2.69 -9.85 -7.59
C LYS A 302 -4.20 -9.74 -7.50
N ARG A 303 -4.74 -8.53 -7.58
CA ARG A 303 -6.19 -8.32 -7.56
C ARG A 303 -6.93 -9.12 -8.65
N LYS A 304 -6.37 -9.23 -9.84
CA LYS A 304 -6.96 -10.03 -10.93
C LYS A 304 -7.08 -11.51 -10.58
N GLN A 305 -6.22 -12.03 -9.71
CA GLN A 305 -6.31 -13.42 -9.24
C GLN A 305 -7.45 -13.64 -8.25
N TRP A 306 -7.84 -12.62 -7.48
CA TRP A 306 -8.96 -12.72 -6.51
C TRP A 306 -10.35 -12.63 -7.13
N LEU A 307 -10.46 -12.02 -8.30
CA LEU A 307 -11.73 -11.88 -9.02
C LEU A 307 -12.06 -13.12 -9.88
N ARG A 308 -11.23 -14.15 -9.86
CA ARG A 308 -11.46 -15.44 -10.49
C ARG A 308 -11.88 -16.50 -9.47
#